data_4c1a35403f271eca65e02a9069af7994
#
_entry.id   4c1a35403f271eca65e02a9069af7994
#
_cell.length_a   1.000
_cell.length_b   1.000
_cell.length_c   1.000
_cell.angle_alpha   90.00
_cell.angle_beta   90.00
_cell.angle_gamma   90.00
#
_symmetry.space_group_name_H-M   'P 1'
#
loop_
_entity.id
_entity.type
_entity.pdbx_description
1 polymer ?
#
loop_
_entity_poly.entity_id
_entity_poly.type
_entity_poly.pdbx_seq_one_letter_code
_entity_poly.pdbx_strand_id
1 'polypeptide(L)'
;MQLMEKFSELFNLFTPISGSSGSSARQGLRRLMLLRTITVSIGLPGLLAFQIFSDLFLPLVLYIWLILTITISASIGYWQLKSSRIISMNELFCHLLIDAIILIVVLLNTGGANNPLISYLLVLLAIAATILPRAYVNVFAITCIAIYTSFLVLDLQFEQGLTTVEPGHNMQQHLVGMWAIFLVSAILIALFITQMANAIKIREINLAQARENAIRNEQLVAIGTLAAGTAHALGTPLSTMAILLAELDDLDEAQLKSQEIKEDISTLRQQVLRCKHSLTCLLYTSDAADEGLGVDLGGRR
;
A
#
# COMPACT_ATOMS: atom_id res chain seq x y z
N MET A 1 16.64 -23.12 1.91
CA MET A 1 16.69 -22.03 0.93
C MET A 1 15.32 -21.78 0.30
N GLN A 2 14.65 -22.77 -0.29
CA GLN A 2 13.28 -22.63 -0.86
C GLN A 2 12.19 -22.18 0.14
N LEU A 3 12.30 -22.52 1.42
CA LEU A 3 11.32 -22.09 2.45
C LEU A 3 11.50 -20.60 2.79
N MET A 4 12.72 -20.08 2.82
CA MET A 4 13.02 -18.66 3.03
C MET A 4 12.59 -17.80 1.83
N GLU A 5 12.72 -18.32 0.63
CA GLU A 5 12.29 -17.65 -0.60
C GLU A 5 10.75 -17.53 -0.65
N LYS A 6 10.04 -18.61 -0.31
CA LYS A 6 8.57 -18.57 -0.13
C LYS A 6 8.12 -17.65 1.00
N PHE A 7 8.90 -17.57 2.09
CA PHE A 7 8.61 -16.66 3.20
C PHE A 7 8.84 -15.19 2.80
N SER A 8 9.87 -14.90 1.99
CA SER A 8 10.10 -13.56 1.44
C SER A 8 9.03 -13.16 0.42
N GLU A 9 8.54 -14.08 -0.41
CA GLU A 9 7.40 -13.84 -1.29
C GLU A 9 6.12 -13.55 -0.51
N LEU A 10 5.86 -14.28 0.59
CA LEU A 10 4.76 -14.01 1.50
C LEU A 10 4.91 -12.62 2.15
N PHE A 11 6.12 -12.24 2.54
CA PHE A 11 6.39 -10.92 3.14
C PHE A 11 6.23 -9.79 2.12
N ASN A 12 6.61 -10.00 0.87
CA ASN A 12 6.39 -9.05 -0.21
C ASN A 12 4.90 -8.82 -0.55
N LEU A 13 4.00 -9.75 -0.16
CA LEU A 13 2.55 -9.57 -0.28
C LEU A 13 1.99 -8.55 0.73
N PHE A 14 2.75 -8.25 1.79
CA PHE A 14 2.40 -7.21 2.77
C PHE A 14 2.98 -5.83 2.43
N THR A 15 3.86 -5.73 1.41
CA THR A 15 4.37 -4.42 0.99
C THR A 15 3.26 -3.63 0.28
N PRO A 16 3.09 -2.35 0.63
CA PRO A 16 2.11 -1.50 -0.02
C PRO A 16 2.56 -1.20 -1.45
N ILE A 17 1.75 -1.62 -2.44
CA ILE A 17 1.92 -1.17 -3.82
C ILE A 17 1.05 0.07 -3.97
N SER A 18 1.68 1.21 -4.24
CA SER A 18 1.01 2.48 -4.55
C SER A 18 0.16 2.30 -5.81
N GLY A 19 -1.16 2.35 -5.66
CA GLY A 19 -2.10 2.19 -6.77
C GLY A 19 -3.44 2.85 -6.46
N SER A 20 -4.21 3.16 -7.52
CA SER A 20 -5.55 3.72 -7.48
C SER A 20 -6.51 2.98 -6.52
N SER A 21 -7.56 3.62 -6.03
CA SER A 21 -8.49 3.10 -5.02
C SER A 21 -9.04 1.69 -5.30
N GLY A 22 -9.16 1.28 -6.56
CA GLY A 22 -9.58 -0.08 -6.96
C GLY A 22 -8.49 -1.14 -6.74
N SER A 23 -7.20 -0.77 -6.80
CA SER A 23 -6.08 -1.65 -6.50
C SER A 23 -5.96 -1.90 -4.98
N SER A 24 -6.31 -0.91 -4.16
CA SER A 24 -6.28 -0.98 -2.70
C SER A 24 -7.29 -2.03 -2.16
N ALA A 25 -8.53 -2.05 -2.66
CA ALA A 25 -9.54 -3.03 -2.24
C ALA A 25 -9.19 -4.47 -2.66
N ARG A 26 -8.62 -4.65 -3.86
CA ARG A 26 -8.15 -5.95 -4.35
C ARG A 26 -6.97 -6.48 -3.54
N GLN A 27 -6.05 -5.61 -3.15
CA GLN A 27 -4.96 -5.97 -2.24
C GLN A 27 -5.48 -6.33 -0.85
N GLY A 28 -6.47 -5.58 -0.35
CA GLY A 28 -7.16 -5.89 0.90
C GLY A 28 -7.77 -7.28 0.88
N LEU A 29 -8.50 -7.65 -0.18
CA LEU A 29 -9.08 -8.99 -0.32
C LEU A 29 -8.00 -10.08 -0.41
N ARG A 30 -6.90 -9.83 -1.13
CA ARG A 30 -5.78 -10.78 -1.21
C ARG A 30 -5.16 -11.02 0.17
N ARG A 31 -4.94 -9.97 0.96
CA ARG A 31 -4.42 -10.07 2.33
C ARG A 31 -5.40 -10.83 3.23
N LEU A 32 -6.69 -10.53 3.14
CA LEU A 32 -7.73 -11.23 3.88
C LEU A 32 -7.73 -12.73 3.56
N MET A 33 -7.65 -13.12 2.28
CA MET A 33 -7.62 -14.52 1.86
C MET A 33 -6.36 -15.24 2.36
N LEU A 34 -5.19 -14.59 2.33
CA LEU A 34 -3.95 -15.16 2.90
C LEU A 34 -4.06 -15.37 4.41
N LEU A 35 -4.54 -14.37 5.14
CA LEU A 35 -4.73 -14.48 6.59
C LEU A 35 -5.74 -15.58 6.93
N ARG A 36 -6.82 -15.69 6.18
CA ARG A 36 -7.82 -16.76 6.32
C ARG A 36 -7.20 -18.15 6.10
N THR A 37 -6.40 -18.34 5.05
CA THR A 37 -5.73 -19.63 4.80
C THR A 37 -4.76 -19.99 5.93
N ILE A 38 -3.99 -19.03 6.43
CA ILE A 38 -3.09 -19.24 7.57
C ILE A 38 -3.89 -19.62 8.83
N THR A 39 -4.94 -18.85 9.13
CA THR A 39 -5.78 -19.12 10.32
C THR A 39 -6.45 -20.48 10.26
N VAL A 40 -6.97 -20.87 9.10
CA VAL A 40 -7.61 -22.19 8.90
C VAL A 40 -6.57 -23.30 9.02
N SER A 41 -5.39 -23.12 8.45
CA SER A 41 -4.30 -24.11 8.50
C SER A 41 -3.78 -24.36 9.93
N ILE A 42 -3.86 -23.34 10.81
CA ILE A 42 -3.44 -23.45 12.20
C ILE A 42 -4.65 -23.79 13.09
N GLY A 43 -5.79 -23.16 12.86
CA GLY A 43 -6.97 -23.25 13.71
C GLY A 43 -7.67 -24.62 13.65
N LEU A 44 -7.79 -25.24 12.46
CA LEU A 44 -8.42 -26.56 12.34
C LEU A 44 -7.62 -27.66 13.08
N PRO A 45 -6.29 -27.81 12.87
CA PRO A 45 -5.50 -28.73 13.67
C PRO A 45 -5.48 -28.39 15.15
N GLY A 46 -5.46 -27.09 15.50
CA GLY A 46 -5.52 -26.64 16.89
C GLY A 46 -6.83 -27.03 17.56
N LEU A 47 -7.95 -26.89 16.88
CA LEU A 47 -9.28 -27.30 17.38
C LEU A 47 -9.37 -28.82 17.54
N LEU A 48 -8.79 -29.61 16.62
CA LEU A 48 -8.70 -31.06 16.73
C LEU A 48 -7.80 -31.49 17.91
N ALA A 49 -6.66 -30.83 18.08
CA ALA A 49 -5.77 -31.10 19.21
C ALA A 49 -6.46 -30.75 20.54
N PHE A 50 -7.16 -29.60 20.59
CA PHE A 50 -7.93 -29.23 21.80
C PHE A 50 -8.99 -30.24 22.13
N GLN A 51 -9.68 -30.82 21.14
CA GLN A 51 -10.69 -31.88 21.37
C GLN A 51 -10.09 -33.17 21.93
N ILE A 52 -8.83 -33.49 21.55
CA ILE A 52 -8.13 -34.68 22.08
C ILE A 52 -7.71 -34.48 23.55
N PHE A 53 -7.40 -33.25 23.94
CA PHE A 53 -6.93 -32.90 25.29
C PHE A 53 -8.05 -32.47 26.24
N SER A 54 -9.19 -32.02 25.71
CA SER A 54 -10.39 -31.68 26.51
C SER A 54 -11.49 -32.66 26.14
N ASP A 55 -12.19 -33.20 27.12
CA ASP A 55 -13.33 -34.13 26.92
C ASP A 55 -14.53 -33.46 26.17
N LEU A 56 -14.27 -32.40 25.42
CA LEU A 56 -15.26 -31.65 24.68
C LEU A 56 -15.45 -32.25 23.29
N PHE A 57 -16.41 -33.14 23.13
CA PHE A 57 -16.73 -33.75 21.83
C PHE A 57 -17.57 -32.79 20.97
N LEU A 58 -16.95 -32.15 19.99
CA LEU A 58 -17.68 -31.46 18.91
C LEU A 58 -18.26 -32.49 17.94
N PRO A 59 -19.54 -32.40 17.57
CA PRO A 59 -20.14 -33.34 16.62
C PRO A 59 -19.46 -33.23 15.25
N LEU A 60 -19.17 -34.37 14.62
CA LEU A 60 -18.52 -34.45 13.30
C LEU A 60 -19.23 -33.59 12.22
N VAL A 61 -20.56 -33.49 12.34
CA VAL A 61 -21.40 -32.66 11.44
C VAL A 61 -20.99 -31.20 11.51
N LEU A 62 -20.64 -30.69 12.69
CA LEU A 62 -20.20 -29.30 12.87
C LEU A 62 -18.86 -29.03 12.18
N TYR A 63 -17.90 -29.96 12.23
CA TYR A 63 -16.63 -29.86 11.49
C TYR A 63 -16.87 -29.84 9.98
N ILE A 64 -17.75 -30.68 9.47
CA ILE A 64 -18.09 -30.73 8.05
C ILE A 64 -18.69 -29.39 7.60
N TRP A 65 -19.65 -28.84 8.35
CA TRP A 65 -20.24 -27.54 8.08
C TRP A 65 -19.23 -26.40 8.13
N LEU A 66 -18.33 -26.41 9.10
CA LEU A 66 -17.27 -25.42 9.26
C LEU A 66 -16.30 -25.44 8.06
N ILE A 67 -15.83 -26.63 7.68
CA ILE A 67 -14.95 -26.80 6.51
C ILE A 67 -15.68 -26.38 5.24
N LEU A 68 -16.95 -26.74 5.09
CA LEU A 68 -17.74 -26.40 3.91
C LEU A 68 -17.93 -24.89 3.77
N THR A 69 -18.33 -24.19 4.85
CA THR A 69 -18.55 -22.74 4.84
C THR A 69 -17.27 -21.97 4.59
N ILE A 70 -16.15 -22.37 5.20
CA ILE A 70 -14.83 -21.78 4.97
C ILE A 70 -14.40 -21.98 3.52
N THR A 71 -14.57 -23.21 2.98
CA THR A 71 -14.17 -23.53 1.60
C THR A 71 -15.00 -22.75 0.58
N ILE A 72 -16.31 -22.63 0.78
CA ILE A 72 -17.20 -21.84 -0.07
C ILE A 72 -16.79 -20.36 -0.03
N SER A 73 -16.60 -19.80 1.17
CA SER A 73 -16.21 -18.41 1.34
C SER A 73 -14.83 -18.10 0.74
N ALA A 74 -13.86 -19.02 0.88
CA ALA A 74 -12.55 -18.92 0.24
C ALA A 74 -12.65 -19.00 -1.29
N SER A 75 -13.48 -19.91 -1.82
CA SER A 75 -13.70 -20.06 -3.26
C SER A 75 -14.31 -18.80 -3.89
N ILE A 76 -15.29 -18.19 -3.21
CA ILE A 76 -15.90 -16.92 -3.65
C ILE A 76 -14.83 -15.82 -3.68
N GLY A 77 -14.04 -15.66 -2.62
CA GLY A 77 -12.98 -14.65 -2.56
C GLY A 77 -11.90 -14.87 -3.62
N TYR A 78 -11.50 -16.12 -3.87
CA TYR A 78 -10.55 -16.45 -4.92
C TYR A 78 -11.10 -16.18 -6.33
N TRP A 79 -12.38 -16.49 -6.56
CA TRP A 79 -13.07 -16.17 -7.82
C TRP A 79 -13.15 -14.67 -8.07
N GLN A 80 -13.45 -13.87 -7.04
CA GLN A 80 -13.44 -12.41 -7.10
C GLN A 80 -12.05 -11.85 -7.42
N LEU A 81 -10.98 -12.43 -6.85
CA LEU A 81 -9.59 -12.03 -7.15
C LEU A 81 -9.21 -12.32 -8.60
N LYS A 82 -9.71 -13.41 -9.19
CA LYS A 82 -9.44 -13.79 -10.57
C LYS A 82 -10.25 -12.98 -11.58
N SER A 83 -11.40 -12.46 -11.18
CA SER A 83 -12.24 -11.58 -11.99
C SER A 83 -11.61 -10.20 -12.14
N SER A 84 -11.75 -9.57 -13.31
CA SER A 84 -11.30 -8.18 -13.56
C SER A 84 -12.23 -7.13 -12.93
N ARG A 85 -13.25 -7.53 -12.19
CA ARG A 85 -14.24 -6.64 -11.55
C ARG A 85 -13.59 -5.78 -10.47
N ILE A 86 -14.06 -4.54 -10.33
CA ILE A 86 -13.69 -3.64 -9.23
C ILE A 86 -14.34 -4.14 -7.94
N ILE A 87 -13.53 -4.44 -6.93
CA ILE A 87 -13.99 -4.91 -5.62
C ILE A 87 -14.40 -3.70 -4.80
N SER A 88 -15.60 -3.74 -4.24
CA SER A 88 -16.14 -2.71 -3.35
C SER A 88 -15.67 -2.91 -1.90
N MET A 89 -15.57 -1.82 -1.12
CA MET A 89 -15.32 -1.87 0.33
C MET A 89 -16.43 -2.62 1.08
N ASN A 90 -17.67 -2.57 0.59
CA ASN A 90 -18.78 -3.33 1.15
C ASN A 90 -18.57 -4.84 1.00
N GLU A 91 -18.04 -5.30 -0.12
CA GLU A 91 -17.73 -6.71 -0.35
C GLU A 91 -16.67 -7.22 0.64
N LEU A 92 -15.62 -6.42 0.88
CA LEU A 92 -14.62 -6.73 1.90
C LEU A 92 -15.21 -6.81 3.31
N PHE A 93 -16.09 -5.87 3.65
CA PHE A 93 -16.79 -5.87 4.93
C PHE A 93 -17.69 -7.10 5.09
N CYS A 94 -18.40 -7.51 4.04
CA CYS A 94 -19.20 -8.74 4.05
C CYS A 94 -18.35 -10.00 4.28
N HIS A 95 -17.15 -10.09 3.71
CA HIS A 95 -16.25 -11.21 3.98
C HIS A 95 -15.84 -11.29 5.45
N LEU A 96 -15.57 -10.15 6.10
CA LEU A 96 -15.26 -10.11 7.53
C LEU A 96 -16.47 -10.47 8.41
N LEU A 97 -17.67 -10.04 8.01
CA LEU A 97 -18.90 -10.44 8.71
C LEU A 97 -19.14 -11.94 8.59
N ILE A 98 -18.89 -12.56 7.44
CA ILE A 98 -18.98 -14.01 7.26
C ILE A 98 -18.01 -14.73 8.21
N ASP A 99 -16.77 -14.24 8.34
CA ASP A 99 -15.80 -14.82 9.28
C ASP A 99 -16.26 -14.69 10.74
N ALA A 100 -16.85 -13.55 11.11
CA ALA A 100 -17.42 -13.35 12.44
C ALA A 100 -18.61 -14.29 12.68
N ILE A 101 -19.49 -14.49 11.69
CA ILE A 101 -20.62 -15.42 11.79
C ILE A 101 -20.14 -16.86 11.97
N ILE A 102 -19.13 -17.28 11.20
CA ILE A 102 -18.52 -18.62 11.35
C ILE A 102 -18.00 -18.79 12.77
N LEU A 103 -17.32 -17.78 13.31
CA LEU A 103 -16.81 -17.82 14.68
C LEU A 103 -17.95 -17.90 15.73
N ILE A 104 -19.04 -17.15 15.55
CA ILE A 104 -20.23 -17.21 16.41
C ILE A 104 -20.77 -18.65 16.46
N VAL A 105 -20.92 -19.29 15.29
CA VAL A 105 -21.41 -20.68 15.22
C VAL A 105 -20.49 -21.63 16.00
N VAL A 106 -19.18 -21.45 15.88
CA VAL A 106 -18.21 -22.24 16.68
C VAL A 106 -18.38 -21.98 18.17
N LEU A 107 -18.45 -20.71 18.59
CA LEU A 107 -18.58 -20.33 19.99
C LEU A 107 -19.87 -20.87 20.64
N LEU A 108 -21.00 -20.82 19.91
CA LEU A 108 -22.28 -21.38 20.39
C LEU A 108 -22.20 -22.89 20.71
N ASN A 109 -21.28 -23.61 20.06
CA ASN A 109 -21.11 -25.05 20.23
C ASN A 109 -19.91 -25.41 21.13
N THR A 110 -19.09 -24.44 21.55
CA THR A 110 -17.84 -24.73 22.27
C THR A 110 -17.71 -24.03 23.61
N GLY A 111 -18.81 -23.48 24.17
CA GLY A 111 -18.80 -22.93 25.52
C GLY A 111 -18.94 -21.41 25.62
N GLY A 112 -19.42 -20.74 24.57
CA GLY A 112 -19.83 -19.33 24.61
C GLY A 112 -18.75 -18.36 25.06
N ALA A 113 -19.05 -17.53 26.05
CA ALA A 113 -18.15 -16.51 26.58
C ALA A 113 -16.92 -17.10 27.30
N ASN A 114 -17.02 -18.35 27.77
CA ASN A 114 -15.92 -19.05 28.44
C ASN A 114 -14.83 -19.54 27.48
N ASN A 115 -15.12 -19.57 26.18
CA ASN A 115 -14.18 -20.09 25.19
C ASN A 115 -13.11 -19.06 24.86
N PRO A 116 -11.79 -19.38 24.99
CA PRO A 116 -10.69 -18.47 24.59
C PRO A 116 -10.76 -18.00 23.15
N LEU A 117 -11.41 -18.77 22.24
CA LEU A 117 -11.59 -18.42 20.83
C LEU A 117 -12.34 -17.10 20.64
N ILE A 118 -13.08 -16.61 21.65
CA ILE A 118 -13.76 -15.31 21.56
C ILE A 118 -12.77 -14.16 21.32
N SER A 119 -11.54 -14.29 21.84
CA SER A 119 -10.46 -13.31 21.59
C SER A 119 -10.04 -13.22 20.12
N TYR A 120 -10.41 -14.20 19.28
CA TYR A 120 -10.16 -14.15 17.84
C TYR A 120 -10.94 -13.01 17.16
N LEU A 121 -12.04 -12.52 17.74
CA LEU A 121 -12.72 -11.31 17.28
C LEU A 121 -11.78 -10.08 17.24
N LEU A 122 -10.80 -10.00 18.17
CA LEU A 122 -9.80 -8.92 18.16
C LEU A 122 -8.84 -9.04 16.96
N VAL A 123 -8.52 -10.27 16.55
CA VAL A 123 -7.70 -10.50 15.34
C VAL A 123 -8.47 -10.06 14.09
N LEU A 124 -9.75 -10.41 13.96
CA LEU A 124 -10.61 -9.97 12.88
C LEU A 124 -10.73 -8.43 12.86
N LEU A 125 -10.87 -7.80 14.03
CA LEU A 125 -10.92 -6.35 14.18
C LEU A 125 -9.59 -5.70 13.76
N ALA A 126 -8.46 -6.28 14.13
CA ALA A 126 -7.14 -5.80 13.70
C ALA A 126 -6.97 -5.88 12.19
N ILE A 127 -7.42 -6.97 11.56
CA ILE A 127 -7.43 -7.12 10.09
C ILE A 127 -8.33 -6.05 9.45
N ALA A 128 -9.55 -5.86 9.97
CA ALA A 128 -10.47 -4.81 9.51
C ALA A 128 -9.82 -3.43 9.57
N ALA A 129 -9.13 -3.09 10.66
CA ALA A 129 -8.49 -1.81 10.88
C ALA A 129 -7.32 -1.52 9.91
N THR A 130 -6.68 -2.56 9.34
CA THR A 130 -5.63 -2.39 8.34
C THR A 130 -6.15 -2.24 6.91
N ILE A 131 -7.35 -2.74 6.61
CA ILE A 131 -7.87 -2.88 5.24
C ILE A 131 -9.00 -1.89 4.95
N LEU A 132 -9.86 -1.62 5.95
CA LEU A 132 -11.09 -0.86 5.79
C LEU A 132 -10.97 0.61 6.24
N PRO A 133 -11.80 1.52 5.68
CA PRO A 133 -11.93 2.87 6.18
C PRO A 133 -12.47 2.91 7.61
N ARG A 134 -12.16 3.99 8.35
CA ARG A 134 -12.52 4.19 9.77
C ARG A 134 -13.99 3.91 10.09
N ALA A 135 -14.92 4.33 9.22
CA ALA A 135 -16.34 4.12 9.45
C ALA A 135 -16.70 2.62 9.56
N TYR A 136 -16.19 1.79 8.65
CA TYR A 136 -16.40 0.34 8.67
C TYR A 136 -15.71 -0.33 9.87
N VAL A 137 -14.51 0.13 10.24
CA VAL A 137 -13.78 -0.38 11.43
C VAL A 137 -14.58 -0.11 12.70
N ASN A 138 -15.13 1.08 12.86
CA ASN A 138 -15.95 1.42 14.03
C ASN A 138 -17.22 0.57 14.11
N VAL A 139 -17.92 0.38 12.99
CA VAL A 139 -19.09 -0.49 12.91
C VAL A 139 -18.71 -1.93 13.27
N PHE A 140 -17.59 -2.42 12.74
CA PHE A 140 -17.13 -3.78 13.05
C PHE A 140 -16.70 -3.95 14.51
N ALA A 141 -16.04 -2.94 15.10
CA ALA A 141 -15.67 -2.92 16.51
C ALA A 141 -16.91 -3.00 17.42
N ILE A 142 -17.94 -2.17 17.13
CA ILE A 142 -19.21 -2.21 17.84
C ILE A 142 -19.86 -3.60 17.70
N THR A 143 -19.82 -4.19 16.51
CA THR A 143 -20.35 -5.54 16.25
C THR A 143 -19.61 -6.58 17.08
N CYS A 144 -18.28 -6.56 17.13
CA CYS A 144 -17.49 -7.49 17.96
C CYS A 144 -17.80 -7.36 19.46
N ILE A 145 -17.90 -6.12 19.95
CA ILE A 145 -18.27 -5.85 21.34
C ILE A 145 -19.70 -6.36 21.63
N ALA A 146 -20.67 -6.11 20.74
CA ALA A 146 -22.03 -6.57 20.88
C ALA A 146 -22.12 -8.11 20.89
N ILE A 147 -21.36 -8.79 20.03
CA ILE A 147 -21.28 -10.26 19.99
C ILE A 147 -20.79 -10.78 21.36
N TYR A 148 -19.66 -10.28 21.86
CA TYR A 148 -19.13 -10.74 23.15
C TYR A 148 -20.09 -10.42 24.30
N THR A 149 -20.65 -9.22 24.34
CA THR A 149 -21.63 -8.83 25.36
C THR A 149 -22.85 -9.74 25.33
N SER A 150 -23.35 -10.12 24.15
CA SER A 150 -24.48 -11.06 24.03
C SER A 150 -24.15 -12.43 24.60
N PHE A 151 -22.95 -12.98 24.30
CA PHE A 151 -22.50 -14.25 24.87
C PHE A 151 -22.37 -14.16 26.41
N LEU A 152 -21.79 -13.09 26.93
CA LEU A 152 -21.65 -12.87 28.37
C LEU A 152 -23.02 -12.83 29.06
N VAL A 153 -23.99 -12.08 28.52
CA VAL A 153 -25.33 -11.98 29.08
C VAL A 153 -26.05 -13.33 29.05
N LEU A 154 -25.93 -14.08 27.95
CA LEU A 154 -26.52 -15.41 27.83
C LEU A 154 -25.93 -16.39 28.88
N ASP A 155 -24.60 -16.40 29.00
CA ASP A 155 -23.93 -17.29 29.97
C ASP A 155 -24.30 -16.92 31.41
N LEU A 156 -24.35 -15.63 31.78
CA LEU A 156 -24.77 -15.17 33.09
C LEU A 156 -26.23 -15.51 33.40
N GLN A 157 -27.15 -15.44 32.43
CA GLN A 157 -28.55 -15.79 32.60
C GLN A 157 -28.76 -17.32 32.76
N PHE A 158 -27.98 -18.10 32.01
CA PHE A 158 -28.08 -19.56 32.03
C PHE A 158 -27.57 -20.12 33.35
N GLU A 159 -26.52 -19.59 33.96
CA GLU A 159 -26.03 -19.95 35.28
C GLU A 159 -27.03 -19.63 36.39
N GLN A 160 -27.75 -18.51 36.30
CA GLN A 160 -28.76 -18.12 37.29
C GLN A 160 -30.01 -19.01 37.24
N GLY A 161 -30.32 -19.66 36.14
CA GLY A 161 -31.52 -20.48 35.93
C GLY A 161 -31.38 -21.94 36.30
N LEU A 162 -30.16 -22.50 36.36
CA LEU A 162 -29.93 -23.95 36.51
C LEU A 162 -29.37 -24.39 37.87
N THR A 163 -28.85 -23.49 38.69
CA THR A 163 -28.20 -23.89 39.95
C THR A 163 -28.86 -23.24 41.17
N THR A 164 -29.40 -24.09 42.05
CA THR A 164 -29.72 -23.75 43.45
C THR A 164 -28.45 -23.62 44.33
N VAL A 165 -27.27 -23.83 43.73
CA VAL A 165 -25.96 -23.62 44.35
C VAL A 165 -25.44 -22.31 43.82
N GLU A 166 -25.13 -21.35 44.68
CA GLU A 166 -24.55 -20.08 44.28
C GLU A 166 -23.31 -20.33 43.37
N PRO A 167 -23.30 -19.83 42.12
CA PRO A 167 -22.12 -19.94 41.27
C PRO A 167 -20.99 -19.28 42.03
N GLY A 168 -19.85 -19.95 42.13
CA GLY A 168 -18.71 -19.40 42.87
C GLY A 168 -18.41 -18.00 42.41
N HIS A 169 -18.51 -17.03 43.31
CA HIS A 169 -18.35 -15.59 43.07
C HIS A 169 -17.12 -15.27 42.19
N ASN A 170 -16.13 -16.13 42.18
CA ASN A 170 -14.89 -16.04 41.40
C ASN A 170 -15.08 -16.26 39.88
N MET A 171 -16.03 -17.10 39.43
CA MET A 171 -16.21 -17.41 38.02
C MET A 171 -16.87 -16.24 37.27
N GLN A 172 -17.93 -15.67 37.85
CA GLN A 172 -18.61 -14.50 37.25
C GLN A 172 -17.69 -13.29 37.19
N GLN A 173 -16.91 -13.03 38.25
CA GLN A 173 -15.90 -11.96 38.23
C GLN A 173 -14.83 -12.19 37.16
N HIS A 174 -14.42 -13.44 36.92
CA HIS A 174 -13.46 -13.79 35.89
C HIS A 174 -14.01 -13.49 34.46
N LEU A 175 -15.25 -13.88 34.17
CA LEU A 175 -15.92 -13.63 32.90
C LEU A 175 -16.07 -12.12 32.61
N VAL A 176 -16.54 -11.37 33.63
CA VAL A 176 -16.67 -9.90 33.51
C VAL A 176 -15.31 -9.26 33.33
N GLY A 177 -14.27 -9.75 34.01
CA GLY A 177 -12.88 -9.27 33.82
C GLY A 177 -12.36 -9.51 32.42
N MET A 178 -12.58 -10.71 31.85
CA MET A 178 -12.19 -11.00 30.45
C MET A 178 -12.93 -10.12 29.46
N TRP A 179 -14.23 -9.89 29.66
CA TRP A 179 -15.00 -8.98 28.83
C TRP A 179 -14.48 -7.53 28.90
N ALA A 180 -14.17 -7.04 30.10
CA ALA A 180 -13.63 -5.69 30.28
C ALA A 180 -12.29 -5.51 29.55
N ILE A 181 -11.38 -6.49 29.64
CA ILE A 181 -10.11 -6.48 28.92
C ILE A 181 -10.34 -6.52 27.41
N PHE A 182 -11.28 -7.33 26.93
CA PHE A 182 -11.65 -7.38 25.53
C PHE A 182 -12.17 -6.03 25.04
N LEU A 183 -13.05 -5.37 25.81
CA LEU A 183 -13.59 -4.04 25.48
C LEU A 183 -12.46 -3.01 25.31
N VAL A 184 -11.55 -2.93 26.28
CA VAL A 184 -10.40 -2.03 26.24
C VAL A 184 -9.52 -2.35 25.02
N SER A 185 -9.22 -3.63 24.78
CA SER A 185 -8.42 -4.07 23.65
C SER A 185 -9.06 -3.74 22.31
N ALA A 186 -10.37 -3.93 22.17
CA ALA A 186 -11.11 -3.60 20.94
C ALA A 186 -11.05 -2.11 20.64
N ILE A 187 -11.25 -1.26 21.66
CA ILE A 187 -11.16 0.21 21.52
C ILE A 187 -9.74 0.61 21.13
N LEU A 188 -8.72 0.08 21.82
CA LEU A 188 -7.32 0.41 21.52
C LEU A 188 -6.93 -0.03 20.11
N ILE A 189 -7.32 -1.22 19.68
CA ILE A 189 -7.06 -1.72 18.31
C ILE A 189 -7.72 -0.81 17.29
N ALA A 190 -9.01 -0.49 17.47
CA ALA A 190 -9.74 0.37 16.54
C ALA A 190 -9.12 1.77 16.43
N LEU A 191 -8.67 2.35 17.52
CA LEU A 191 -8.05 3.68 17.53
C LEU A 191 -6.61 3.65 17.02
N PHE A 192 -5.77 2.79 17.58
CA PHE A 192 -4.33 2.79 17.34
C PHE A 192 -3.96 2.30 15.94
N ILE A 193 -4.50 1.15 15.53
CA ILE A 193 -4.18 0.58 14.20
C ILE A 193 -4.70 1.49 13.09
N THR A 194 -5.90 2.07 13.26
CA THR A 194 -6.45 3.01 12.27
C THR A 194 -5.60 4.29 12.16
N GLN A 195 -5.11 4.81 13.28
CA GLN A 195 -4.20 5.96 13.27
C GLN A 195 -2.87 5.62 12.60
N MET A 196 -2.30 4.45 12.91
CA MET A 196 -1.04 4.01 12.36
C MET A 196 -1.13 3.76 10.85
N ALA A 197 -2.20 3.12 10.38
CA ALA A 197 -2.45 2.92 8.95
C ALA A 197 -2.54 4.25 8.18
N ASN A 198 -3.22 5.26 8.74
CA ASN A 198 -3.28 6.59 8.15
C ASN A 198 -1.92 7.31 8.17
N ALA A 199 -1.15 7.20 9.25
CA ALA A 199 0.17 7.81 9.34
C ALA A 199 1.14 7.22 8.30
N ILE A 200 1.09 5.91 8.07
CA ILE A 200 1.87 5.24 7.02
C ILE A 200 1.45 5.76 5.64
N LYS A 201 0.15 5.86 5.36
CA LYS A 201 -0.36 6.35 4.08
C LYS A 201 0.07 7.80 3.81
N ILE A 202 0.03 8.68 4.82
CA ILE A 202 0.51 10.06 4.68
C ILE A 202 2.01 10.09 4.40
N ARG A 203 2.80 9.27 5.08
CA ARG A 203 4.25 9.16 4.82
C ARG A 203 4.56 8.69 3.39
N GLU A 204 3.82 7.73 2.85
CA GLU A 204 3.97 7.26 1.48
C GLU A 204 3.70 8.38 0.45
N ILE A 205 2.62 9.15 0.66
CA ILE A 205 2.30 10.31 -0.19
C ILE A 205 3.41 11.35 -0.14
N ASN A 206 3.89 11.71 1.06
CA ASN A 206 4.95 12.69 1.23
C ASN A 206 6.28 12.23 0.59
N LEU A 207 6.60 10.92 0.70
CA LEU A 207 7.77 10.35 0.04
C LEU A 207 7.66 10.39 -1.49
N ALA A 208 6.47 10.10 -2.04
CA ALA A 208 6.23 10.19 -3.48
C ALA A 208 6.41 11.63 -3.97
N GLN A 209 5.84 12.61 -3.27
CA GLN A 209 6.00 14.04 -3.58
C GLN A 209 7.46 14.51 -3.47
N ALA A 210 8.16 14.08 -2.42
CA ALA A 210 9.58 14.42 -2.25
C ALA A 210 10.45 13.87 -3.40
N ARG A 211 10.18 12.64 -3.85
CA ARG A 211 10.86 12.04 -5.01
C ARG A 211 10.57 12.81 -6.30
N GLU A 212 9.32 13.16 -6.54
CA GLU A 212 8.93 13.95 -7.71
C GLU A 212 9.62 15.32 -7.72
N ASN A 213 9.65 16.00 -6.58
CA ASN A 213 10.35 17.28 -6.43
C ASN A 213 11.87 17.14 -6.64
N ALA A 214 12.48 16.05 -6.15
CA ALA A 214 13.90 15.78 -6.36
C ALA A 214 14.23 15.60 -7.85
N ILE A 215 13.44 14.81 -8.57
CA ILE A 215 13.59 14.62 -10.03
C ILE A 215 13.43 15.95 -10.77
N ARG A 216 12.42 16.74 -10.42
CA ARG A 216 12.20 18.06 -11.03
C ARG A 216 13.36 19.02 -10.77
N ASN A 217 13.90 19.04 -9.55
CA ASN A 217 15.07 19.85 -9.22
C ASN A 217 16.31 19.40 -9.99
N GLU A 218 16.55 18.11 -10.14
CA GLU A 218 17.63 17.55 -10.93
C GLU A 218 17.52 17.98 -12.41
N GLN A 219 16.33 17.93 -12.98
CA GLN A 219 16.06 18.43 -14.33
C GLN A 219 16.34 19.93 -14.46
N LEU A 220 15.93 20.75 -13.48
CA LEU A 220 16.21 22.18 -13.48
C LEU A 220 17.70 22.49 -13.41
N VAL A 221 18.46 21.75 -12.60
CA VAL A 221 19.93 21.89 -12.52
C VAL A 221 20.57 21.48 -13.83
N ALA A 222 20.12 20.39 -14.45
CA ALA A 222 20.63 19.94 -15.74
C ALA A 222 20.40 21.01 -16.84
N ILE A 223 19.17 21.56 -16.91
CA ILE A 223 18.84 22.65 -17.85
C ILE A 223 19.66 23.89 -17.54
N GLY A 224 19.85 24.27 -16.29
CA GLY A 224 20.67 25.42 -15.89
C GLY A 224 22.13 25.28 -16.28
N THR A 225 22.73 24.13 -16.07
CA THR A 225 24.12 23.85 -16.48
C THR A 225 24.26 23.82 -17.99
N LEU A 226 23.31 23.27 -18.71
CA LEU A 226 23.27 23.28 -20.17
C LEU A 226 23.16 24.72 -20.70
N ALA A 227 22.27 25.54 -20.16
CA ALA A 227 22.10 26.93 -20.54
C ALA A 227 23.37 27.77 -20.29
N ALA A 228 24.02 27.59 -19.13
CA ALA A 228 25.26 28.27 -18.80
C ALA A 228 26.43 27.87 -19.75
N GLY A 229 26.56 26.56 -19.99
CA GLY A 229 27.55 26.05 -20.96
C GLY A 229 27.34 26.59 -22.39
N THR A 230 26.08 26.65 -22.80
CA THR A 230 25.69 27.22 -24.12
C THR A 230 26.01 28.69 -24.21
N ALA A 231 25.63 29.48 -23.20
CA ALA A 231 25.90 30.90 -23.19
C ALA A 231 27.40 31.19 -23.27
N HIS A 232 28.21 30.40 -22.60
CA HIS A 232 29.68 30.52 -22.68
C HIS A 232 30.25 30.12 -24.04
N ALA A 233 29.79 29.00 -24.61
CA ALA A 233 30.21 28.48 -25.90
C ALA A 233 29.82 29.39 -27.08
N LEU A 234 28.70 30.09 -26.95
CA LEU A 234 28.26 31.06 -27.95
C LEU A 234 28.83 32.47 -27.72
N GLY A 235 29.07 32.85 -26.48
CA GLY A 235 29.59 34.17 -26.12
C GLY A 235 30.96 34.48 -26.73
N THR A 236 31.87 33.49 -26.70
CA THR A 236 33.23 33.66 -27.24
C THR A 236 33.24 33.94 -28.76
N PRO A 237 32.60 33.12 -29.64
CA PRO A 237 32.56 33.38 -31.05
C PRO A 237 31.79 34.67 -31.40
N LEU A 238 30.71 34.99 -30.68
CA LEU A 238 29.97 36.24 -30.87
C LEU A 238 30.80 37.48 -30.56
N SER A 239 31.58 37.45 -29.45
CA SER A 239 32.47 38.56 -29.10
C SER A 239 33.55 38.76 -30.18
N THR A 240 34.14 37.67 -30.69
CA THR A 240 35.12 37.74 -31.78
C THR A 240 34.51 38.34 -33.06
N MET A 241 33.29 37.91 -33.41
CA MET A 241 32.57 38.48 -34.56
C MET A 241 32.26 39.97 -34.37
N ALA A 242 31.87 40.39 -33.15
CA ALA A 242 31.57 41.77 -32.86
C ALA A 242 32.81 42.69 -33.02
N ILE A 243 33.98 42.23 -32.56
CA ILE A 243 35.25 42.96 -32.69
C ILE A 243 35.64 43.10 -34.17
N LEU A 244 35.64 42.00 -34.92
CA LEU A 244 36.01 42.01 -36.33
C LEU A 244 35.06 42.87 -37.19
N LEU A 245 33.75 42.84 -36.84
CA LEU A 245 32.79 43.71 -37.55
C LEU A 245 33.00 45.20 -37.24
N ALA A 246 33.38 45.53 -35.96
CA ALA A 246 33.68 46.91 -35.60
C ALA A 246 34.96 47.40 -36.32
N GLU A 247 35.99 46.55 -36.45
CA GLU A 247 37.19 46.86 -37.23
C GLU A 247 36.88 47.06 -38.73
N LEU A 248 35.99 46.24 -39.29
CA LEU A 248 35.58 46.39 -40.70
C LEU A 248 34.73 47.63 -40.95
N ASP A 249 33.95 48.09 -39.94
CA ASP A 249 33.12 49.31 -40.05
C ASP A 249 33.95 50.61 -40.02
N ASP A 250 35.14 50.56 -39.43
CA ASP A 250 36.06 51.71 -39.28
C ASP A 250 37.03 51.87 -40.43
N LEU A 251 36.96 51.01 -41.48
CA LEU A 251 37.89 51.02 -42.67
C LEU A 251 37.43 51.97 -43.78
N ASP A 252 38.38 52.74 -44.33
CA ASP A 252 38.17 53.58 -45.53
C ASP A 252 38.06 52.75 -46.83
N GLU A 253 37.36 53.28 -47.83
CA GLU A 253 37.14 52.62 -49.16
C GLU A 253 38.42 52.10 -49.84
N ALA A 254 39.57 52.73 -49.57
CA ALA A 254 40.86 52.31 -50.12
C ALA A 254 41.43 51.05 -49.47
N GLN A 255 41.09 50.80 -48.19
CA GLN A 255 41.53 49.68 -47.37
C GLN A 255 40.68 48.43 -47.61
N LEU A 256 39.43 48.59 -48.02
CA LEU A 256 38.47 47.49 -48.31
C LEU A 256 38.94 46.49 -49.40
N LYS A 257 40.05 46.73 -50.12
CA LYS A 257 40.62 45.80 -51.11
C LYS A 257 41.82 45.00 -50.56
N SER A 258 42.16 45.11 -49.27
CA SER A 258 43.33 44.45 -48.74
C SER A 258 43.14 42.96 -48.55
N GLN A 259 44.26 42.21 -48.50
CA GLN A 259 44.26 40.75 -48.19
C GLN A 259 43.76 40.47 -46.77
N GLU A 260 43.98 41.42 -45.83
CA GLU A 260 43.56 41.33 -44.43
C GLU A 260 42.05 41.21 -44.33
N ILE A 261 41.26 41.96 -45.09
CA ILE A 261 39.78 41.85 -45.05
C ILE A 261 39.29 40.48 -45.51
N LYS A 262 39.98 39.83 -46.43
CA LYS A 262 39.61 38.46 -46.82
C LYS A 262 39.82 37.46 -45.64
N GLU A 263 40.87 37.68 -44.86
CA GLU A 263 41.18 36.88 -43.66
C GLU A 263 40.13 37.11 -42.56
N ASP A 264 39.74 38.36 -42.32
CA ASP A 264 38.71 38.73 -41.34
C ASP A 264 37.32 38.15 -41.69
N ILE A 265 36.93 38.25 -42.97
CA ILE A 265 35.69 37.65 -43.50
C ILE A 265 35.74 36.13 -43.37
N SER A 266 36.90 35.51 -43.62
CA SER A 266 37.06 34.07 -43.46
C SER A 266 36.93 33.65 -42.01
N THR A 267 37.47 34.44 -41.09
CA THR A 267 37.37 34.23 -39.63
C THR A 267 35.94 34.41 -39.13
N LEU A 268 35.25 35.46 -39.54
CA LEU A 268 33.83 35.66 -39.27
C LEU A 268 32.98 34.47 -39.73
N ARG A 269 33.21 33.99 -40.96
CA ARG A 269 32.52 32.81 -41.48
C ARG A 269 32.80 31.57 -40.64
N GLN A 270 34.02 31.39 -40.15
CA GLN A 270 34.38 30.26 -39.29
C GLN A 270 33.69 30.35 -37.91
N GLN A 271 33.59 31.57 -37.33
CA GLN A 271 32.88 31.77 -36.06
C GLN A 271 31.36 31.48 -36.19
N VAL A 272 30.74 31.91 -37.30
CA VAL A 272 29.33 31.58 -37.60
C VAL A 272 29.13 30.06 -37.67
N LEU A 273 30.04 29.32 -38.32
CA LEU A 273 29.99 27.87 -38.41
C LEU A 273 30.14 27.21 -37.04
N ARG A 274 31.01 27.73 -36.14
CA ARG A 274 31.14 27.26 -34.76
C ARG A 274 29.87 27.46 -33.98
N CYS A 275 29.22 28.63 -34.04
CA CYS A 275 27.95 28.89 -33.42
C CYS A 275 26.87 27.91 -33.91
N LYS A 276 26.78 27.69 -35.22
CA LYS A 276 25.86 26.74 -35.84
C LYS A 276 26.09 25.32 -35.31
N HIS A 277 27.34 24.88 -35.24
CA HIS A 277 27.68 23.54 -34.72
C HIS A 277 27.31 23.37 -33.25
N SER A 278 27.60 24.38 -32.40
CA SER A 278 27.23 24.36 -30.99
C SER A 278 25.70 24.28 -30.80
N LEU A 279 24.92 25.03 -31.60
CA LEU A 279 23.45 24.95 -31.58
C LEU A 279 22.92 23.59 -32.04
N THR A 280 23.50 23.02 -33.09
CA THR A 280 23.09 21.67 -33.57
C THR A 280 23.38 20.59 -32.56
N CYS A 281 24.54 20.64 -31.89
CA CYS A 281 24.89 19.69 -30.83
C CYS A 281 23.92 19.77 -29.65
N LEU A 282 23.48 20.98 -29.29
CA LEU A 282 22.49 21.21 -28.23
C LEU A 282 21.11 20.64 -28.54
N LEU A 283 20.63 20.88 -29.77
CA LEU A 283 19.33 20.32 -30.19
C LEU A 283 19.36 18.78 -30.19
N TYR A 284 20.46 18.19 -30.62
CA TYR A 284 20.60 16.74 -30.67
C TYR A 284 20.68 16.09 -29.26
N THR A 285 21.33 16.78 -28.30
CA THR A 285 21.37 16.31 -26.93
C THR A 285 20.02 16.47 -26.21
N SER A 286 19.23 17.48 -26.56
CA SER A 286 17.85 17.67 -26.05
C SER A 286 16.90 16.60 -26.60
N ASP A 287 16.94 16.29 -27.89
CA ASP A 287 16.11 15.24 -28.53
C ASP A 287 16.44 13.84 -27.97
N ALA A 288 17.72 13.54 -27.76
CA ALA A 288 18.15 12.27 -27.20
C ALA A 288 17.73 12.10 -25.71
N ALA A 289 17.64 13.20 -24.96
CA ALA A 289 17.13 13.20 -23.59
C ALA A 289 15.61 12.99 -23.53
N ASP A 290 14.86 13.54 -24.48
CA ASP A 290 13.40 13.37 -24.60
C ASP A 290 13.03 11.96 -25.09
N GLU A 291 13.78 11.36 -25.99
CA GLU A 291 13.59 9.96 -26.42
C GLU A 291 13.91 8.96 -25.31
N GLY A 292 14.91 9.21 -24.47
CA GLY A 292 15.24 8.37 -23.30
C GLY A 292 14.15 8.37 -22.23
N LEU A 293 13.41 9.46 -22.07
CA LEU A 293 12.27 9.59 -21.15
C LEU A 293 10.96 9.02 -21.72
N GLY A 294 10.81 8.96 -23.03
CA GLY A 294 9.58 8.49 -23.71
C GLY A 294 9.39 6.97 -23.71
N VAL A 295 10.46 6.18 -23.54
CA VAL A 295 10.39 4.71 -23.63
C VAL A 295 9.82 4.05 -22.37
N ASP A 296 9.85 4.72 -21.23
CA ASP A 296 9.41 4.11 -19.94
C ASP A 296 7.91 4.32 -19.60
N LEU A 297 7.18 5.14 -20.34
CA LEU A 297 5.75 5.39 -20.13
C LEU A 297 4.82 4.52 -20.99
N GLY A 298 5.35 3.75 -21.95
CA GLY A 298 4.57 2.95 -22.92
C GLY A 298 4.42 1.46 -22.62
N GLY A 299 5.02 0.93 -21.59
CA GLY A 299 5.22 -0.52 -21.35
C GLY A 299 4.33 -1.19 -20.33
N ARG A 300 3.08 -0.76 -20.08
CA ARG A 300 2.07 -1.57 -19.36
C ARG A 300 0.66 -1.29 -19.84
N ARG A 301 0.24 -2.07 -20.81
CA ARG A 301 -1.15 -2.44 -21.02
C ARG A 301 -1.42 -3.81 -20.39
#